data_3ee94f0dbf41fe2f33dd57e09de3289a
#
_entry.id   3ee94f0dbf41fe2f33dd57e09de3289a
#
_cell.length_a   1.000
_cell.length_b   1.000
_cell.length_c   1.000
_cell.angle_alpha   90.00
_cell.angle_beta   90.00
_cell.angle_gamma   90.00
#
_symmetry.space_group_name_H-M   'P 1'
#
loop_
_entity.id
_entity.type
_entity.pdbx_description
1 polymer ?
#
loop_
_entity_poly.entity_id
_entity_poly.type
_entity_poly.pdbx_seq_one_letter_code
_entity_poly.pdbx_strand_id
1 'polypeptide(L)'
;MIRLSRLADYAVLLMSYMAREPEGIHTALGMSSSTRVPVPTVSKILATLARAGLLESIRGRDGGYRLTLSPRTISVQQIISAVDGPIALTVCLENGGTPCDLENICPSQPNWRRINDALRNALDGVSLSEISMPVAVNLGPLASFQADMSDRT
;
A
#
# COMPACT_ATOMS: atom_id res chain seq x y z
N MET A 1 -15.70 10.43 -5.20
CA MET A 1 -15.33 9.01 -4.98
C MET A 1 -13.91 8.97 -4.42
N ILE A 2 -13.74 8.39 -3.24
CA ILE A 2 -12.40 8.25 -2.62
C ILE A 2 -11.65 7.15 -3.37
N ARG A 3 -10.48 7.47 -3.91
CA ARG A 3 -9.68 6.57 -4.72
C ARG A 3 -8.20 6.73 -4.36
N LEU A 4 -7.54 5.63 -4.07
CA LEU A 4 -6.08 5.60 -3.92
C LEU A 4 -5.40 5.71 -5.28
N SER A 5 -4.20 6.28 -5.31
CA SER A 5 -3.37 6.27 -6.51
C SER A 5 -2.94 4.84 -6.86
N ARG A 6 -2.62 4.63 -8.14
CA ARG A 6 -2.06 3.34 -8.58
C ARG A 6 -0.70 3.05 -7.92
N LEU A 7 0.05 4.10 -7.59
CA LEU A 7 1.32 3.95 -6.89
C LEU A 7 1.12 3.47 -5.45
N ALA A 8 0.11 4.00 -4.73
CA ALA A 8 -0.23 3.54 -3.38
C ALA A 8 -0.71 2.08 -3.38
N ASP A 9 -1.55 1.69 -4.35
CA ASP A 9 -1.98 0.30 -4.53
C ASP A 9 -0.79 -0.64 -4.74
N TYR A 10 0.13 -0.29 -5.64
CA TYR A 10 1.34 -1.07 -5.86
C TYR A 10 2.28 -1.07 -4.65
N ALA A 11 2.37 0.03 -3.89
CA ALA A 11 3.17 0.07 -2.68
C ALA A 11 2.64 -0.92 -1.62
N VAL A 12 1.34 -0.96 -1.41
CA VAL A 12 0.69 -1.92 -0.51
C VAL A 12 0.95 -3.36 -0.98
N LEU A 13 0.83 -3.64 -2.28
CA LEU A 13 1.12 -4.95 -2.87
C LEU A 13 2.58 -5.37 -2.62
N LEU A 14 3.55 -4.48 -2.92
CA LEU A 14 4.97 -4.76 -2.75
C LEU A 14 5.34 -4.97 -1.29
N MET A 15 4.83 -4.14 -0.38
CA MET A 15 5.06 -4.29 1.05
C MET A 15 4.46 -5.60 1.59
N SER A 16 3.26 -5.96 1.14
CA SER A 16 2.62 -7.24 1.48
C SER A 16 3.45 -8.45 1.00
N TYR A 17 4.07 -8.35 -0.17
CA TYR A 17 4.99 -9.36 -0.67
C TYR A 17 6.22 -9.49 0.23
N MET A 18 6.86 -8.37 0.59
CA MET A 18 8.03 -8.35 1.46
C MET A 18 7.73 -8.88 2.86
N ALA A 19 6.52 -8.65 3.37
CA ALA A 19 6.12 -9.09 4.70
C ALA A 19 6.04 -10.61 4.87
N ARG A 20 6.08 -11.39 3.79
CA ARG A 20 6.14 -12.85 3.82
C ARG A 20 7.52 -13.36 4.25
N GLU A 21 8.56 -12.59 3.93
CA GLU A 21 9.95 -12.83 4.33
C GLU A 21 10.53 -11.51 4.86
N PRO A 22 10.16 -11.08 6.07
CA PRO A 22 10.46 -9.75 6.59
C PRO A 22 11.95 -9.50 6.78
N GLU A 23 12.74 -10.55 7.04
CA GLU A 23 14.20 -10.48 7.17
C GLU A 23 14.92 -10.64 5.83
N GLY A 24 14.18 -10.95 4.76
CA GLY A 24 14.72 -11.17 3.43
C GLY A 24 15.16 -9.88 2.75
N ILE A 25 16.14 -9.99 1.85
CA ILE A 25 16.55 -8.91 0.95
C ILE A 25 15.82 -9.09 -0.37
N HIS A 26 15.06 -8.09 -0.76
CA HIS A 26 14.24 -8.11 -1.96
C HIS A 26 14.80 -7.17 -3.02
N THR A 27 15.02 -7.68 -4.23
CA THR A 27 15.47 -6.86 -5.37
C THR A 27 14.28 -6.36 -6.18
N ALA A 28 14.43 -5.21 -6.83
CA ALA A 28 13.39 -4.67 -7.71
C ALA A 28 13.04 -5.64 -8.86
N LEU A 29 14.05 -6.32 -9.41
CA LEU A 29 13.84 -7.30 -10.47
C LEU A 29 13.08 -8.54 -9.97
N GLY A 30 13.45 -9.09 -8.82
CA GLY A 30 12.79 -10.25 -8.22
C GLY A 30 11.32 -9.94 -7.86
N MET A 31 11.09 -8.77 -7.27
CA MET A 31 9.73 -8.33 -6.94
C MET A 31 8.88 -8.08 -8.18
N SER A 32 9.45 -7.48 -9.23
CA SER A 32 8.76 -7.29 -10.52
C SER A 32 8.33 -8.63 -11.13
N SER A 33 9.21 -9.62 -11.11
CA SER A 33 8.91 -10.97 -11.61
C SER A 33 7.77 -11.64 -10.84
N SER A 34 7.73 -11.46 -9.52
CA SER A 34 6.73 -12.08 -8.65
C SER A 34 5.38 -11.35 -8.65
N THR A 35 5.40 -10.02 -8.73
CA THR A 35 4.19 -9.19 -8.62
C THR A 35 3.63 -8.70 -9.96
N ARG A 36 4.41 -8.85 -11.03
CA ARG A 36 4.13 -8.34 -12.39
C ARG A 36 4.03 -6.81 -12.48
N VAL A 37 4.47 -6.09 -11.44
CA VAL A 37 4.63 -4.65 -11.50
C VAL A 37 5.91 -4.33 -12.29
N PRO A 38 5.90 -3.38 -13.25
CA PRO A 38 7.09 -3.05 -14.04
C PRO A 38 8.29 -2.63 -13.20
N VAL A 39 9.49 -3.09 -13.54
CA VAL A 39 10.74 -2.81 -12.79
C VAL A 39 10.94 -1.32 -12.48
N PRO A 40 10.76 -0.37 -13.41
CA PRO A 40 10.91 1.05 -13.12
C PRO A 40 9.96 1.55 -12.03
N THR A 41 8.72 1.03 -12.03
CA THR A 41 7.72 1.36 -11.02
C THR A 41 8.08 0.76 -9.67
N VAL A 42 8.51 -0.49 -9.63
CA VAL A 42 8.99 -1.15 -8.40
C VAL A 42 10.16 -0.36 -7.82
N SER A 43 11.17 -0.04 -8.62
CA SER A 43 12.35 0.72 -8.17
C SER A 43 12.00 2.08 -7.60
N LYS A 44 11.07 2.80 -8.24
CA LYS A 44 10.59 4.11 -7.75
C LYS A 44 9.89 3.98 -6.39
N ILE A 45 9.01 2.99 -6.25
CA ILE A 45 8.25 2.78 -5.01
C ILE A 45 9.20 2.38 -3.88
N LEU A 46 10.11 1.40 -4.11
CA LEU A 46 11.06 0.95 -3.10
C LEU A 46 11.97 2.10 -2.62
N ALA A 47 12.47 2.92 -3.53
CA ALA A 47 13.27 4.10 -3.18
C ALA A 47 12.46 5.13 -2.37
N THR A 48 11.18 5.32 -2.68
CA THR A 48 10.29 6.21 -1.94
C THR A 48 10.00 5.69 -0.53
N LEU A 49 9.71 4.41 -0.39
CA LEU A 49 9.50 3.75 0.90
C LEU A 49 10.76 3.76 1.77
N ALA A 50 11.94 3.62 1.15
CA ALA A 50 13.22 3.71 1.86
C ALA A 50 13.48 5.13 2.38
N ARG A 51 13.18 6.17 1.59
CA ARG A 51 13.28 7.56 2.06
C ARG A 51 12.32 7.88 3.20
N ALA A 52 11.17 7.22 3.24
CA ALA A 52 10.20 7.33 4.33
C ALA A 52 10.58 6.51 5.58
N GLY A 53 11.66 5.72 5.52
CA GLY A 53 12.15 4.92 6.65
C GLY A 53 11.42 3.58 6.85
N LEU A 54 10.53 3.18 5.94
CA LEU A 54 9.84 1.89 6.00
C LEU A 54 10.70 0.74 5.47
N LEU A 55 11.66 1.07 4.59
CA LEU A 55 12.64 0.14 4.05
C LEU A 55 14.05 0.66 4.29
N GLU A 56 15.01 -0.25 4.38
CA GLU A 56 16.43 0.06 4.25
C GLU A 56 16.97 -0.47 2.92
N SER A 57 17.88 0.30 2.33
CA SER A 57 18.58 -0.07 1.11
C SER A 57 19.91 -0.73 1.46
N ILE A 58 20.13 -1.94 1.00
CA ILE A 58 21.36 -2.70 1.20
C ILE A 58 22.17 -2.66 -0.09
N ARG A 59 23.38 -2.11 -0.02
CA ARG A 59 24.29 -1.98 -1.15
C ARG A 59 25.09 -3.26 -1.39
N GLY A 60 25.57 -3.45 -2.61
CA GLY A 60 26.45 -4.53 -2.99
C GLY A 60 25.85 -5.47 -4.03
N ARG A 61 26.60 -6.54 -4.36
CA ARG A 61 26.20 -7.55 -5.35
C ARG A 61 24.90 -8.26 -4.98
N ASP A 62 24.74 -8.57 -3.69
CA ASP A 62 23.54 -9.22 -3.13
C ASP A 62 22.63 -8.21 -2.40
N GLY A 63 22.67 -6.96 -2.86
CA GLY A 63 21.91 -5.86 -2.30
C GLY A 63 20.46 -5.85 -2.73
N GLY A 64 19.70 -4.93 -2.15
CA GLY A 64 18.26 -4.77 -2.38
C GLY A 64 17.63 -3.95 -1.28
N TYR A 65 16.42 -4.32 -0.91
CA TYR A 65 15.65 -3.64 0.12
C TYR A 65 15.14 -4.64 1.16
N ARG A 66 15.09 -4.20 2.41
CA ARG A 66 14.55 -4.97 3.53
C ARG A 66 13.63 -4.09 4.38
N LEU A 67 12.67 -4.69 5.06
CA LEU A 67 11.83 -3.98 6.03
C LEU A 67 12.68 -3.47 7.20
N THR A 68 12.45 -2.23 7.65
CA THR A 68 13.11 -1.66 8.83
C THR A 68 12.41 -2.02 10.13
N LEU A 69 11.12 -2.34 10.05
CA LEU A 69 10.24 -2.62 11.17
C LEU A 69 9.50 -3.93 10.95
N SER A 70 9.01 -4.51 12.05
CA SER A 70 8.14 -5.68 11.97
C SER A 70 6.86 -5.35 11.18
N PRO A 71 6.36 -6.28 10.33
CA PRO A 71 5.07 -6.09 9.64
C PRO A 71 3.89 -5.79 10.57
N ARG A 72 3.97 -6.16 11.83
CA ARG A 72 2.93 -5.87 12.84
C ARG A 72 2.89 -4.39 13.25
N THR A 73 3.99 -3.68 13.09
CA THR A 73 4.13 -2.27 13.49
C THR A 73 4.03 -1.30 12.33
N ILE A 74 4.02 -1.79 11.10
CA ILE A 74 3.81 -0.99 9.90
C ILE A 74 2.31 -0.96 9.59
N SER A 75 1.72 0.24 9.54
CA SER A 75 0.31 0.40 9.18
C SER A 75 0.12 0.68 7.68
N VAL A 76 -1.06 0.36 7.16
CA VAL A 76 -1.46 0.72 5.78
C VAL A 76 -1.42 2.23 5.59
N GLN A 77 -1.78 3.01 6.60
CA GLN A 77 -1.71 4.46 6.58
C GLN A 77 -0.29 4.97 6.32
N GLN A 78 0.72 4.38 6.98
CA GLN A 78 2.13 4.76 6.78
C GLN A 78 2.60 4.47 5.36
N ILE A 79 2.22 3.33 4.79
CA ILE A 79 2.58 2.96 3.42
C ILE A 79 1.98 3.94 2.41
N ILE A 80 0.69 4.23 2.52
CA ILE A 80 0.00 5.17 1.63
C ILE A 80 0.61 6.56 1.74
N SER A 81 0.80 7.05 2.97
CA SER A 81 1.36 8.38 3.21
C SER A 81 2.82 8.53 2.74
N ALA A 82 3.59 7.47 2.71
CA ALA A 82 4.95 7.48 2.18
C ALA A 82 4.99 7.72 0.66
N VAL A 83 3.99 7.27 -0.07
CA VAL A 83 3.95 7.32 -1.54
C VAL A 83 3.14 8.49 -2.07
N ASP A 84 1.97 8.74 -1.51
CA ASP A 84 1.01 9.75 -1.96
C ASP A 84 1.05 11.04 -1.11
N GLY A 85 1.79 11.03 0.00
CA GLY A 85 1.75 12.10 0.98
C GLY A 85 0.62 11.92 2.00
N PRO A 86 0.48 12.88 2.93
CA PRO A 86 -0.52 12.82 3.99
C PRO A 86 -1.93 12.64 3.42
N ILE A 87 -2.71 11.73 4.02
CA ILE A 87 -4.09 11.50 3.59
C ILE A 87 -4.94 12.72 3.91
N ALA A 88 -5.47 13.35 2.86
CA ALA A 88 -6.33 14.52 2.93
C ALA A 88 -7.53 14.34 1.98
N LEU A 89 -8.74 14.44 2.53
CA LEU A 89 -9.98 14.30 1.75
C LEU A 89 -10.38 15.59 1.04
N THR A 90 -9.89 16.71 1.51
CA THR A 90 -10.19 18.05 0.97
C THR A 90 -8.94 18.90 0.92
N VAL A 91 -8.90 19.87 0.01
CA VAL A 91 -7.76 20.77 -0.21
C VAL A 91 -7.35 21.50 1.08
N CYS A 92 -8.30 21.88 1.91
CA CYS A 92 -8.02 22.59 3.18
C CYS A 92 -7.36 21.70 4.26
N LEU A 93 -7.23 20.40 4.01
CA LEU A 93 -6.53 19.45 4.89
C LEU A 93 -5.18 19.00 4.30
N GLU A 94 -4.86 19.42 3.08
CA GLU A 94 -3.58 19.13 2.44
C GLU A 94 -2.49 20.07 3.00
N ASN A 95 -1.40 19.49 3.48
CA ASN A 95 -0.23 20.26 3.88
C ASN A 95 0.52 20.77 2.64
N GLY A 96 0.51 22.09 2.42
CA GLY A 96 1.22 22.73 1.31
C GLY A 96 0.47 22.71 -0.04
N GLY A 97 -0.81 22.41 -0.04
CA GLY A 97 -1.70 22.57 -1.20
C GLY A 97 -2.06 24.03 -1.48
N THR A 98 -2.78 24.27 -2.57
CA THR A 98 -3.34 25.61 -2.86
C THR A 98 -4.32 25.98 -1.74
N PRO A 99 -4.18 27.14 -1.09
CA PRO A 99 -5.10 27.56 -0.04
C PRO A 99 -6.55 27.54 -0.54
N CYS A 100 -7.46 27.03 0.25
CA CYS A 100 -8.88 27.16 -0.03
C CYS A 100 -9.32 28.59 0.32
N ASP A 101 -9.94 29.29 -0.61
CA ASP A 101 -10.38 30.68 -0.41
C ASP A 101 -11.33 30.86 0.80
N LEU A 102 -12.00 29.77 1.21
CA LEU A 102 -12.91 29.75 2.34
C LEU A 102 -12.29 29.16 3.61
N GLU A 103 -11.02 28.82 3.64
CA GLU A 103 -10.38 28.05 4.74
C GLU A 103 -10.64 28.70 6.12
N ASN A 104 -10.50 30.03 6.21
CA ASN A 104 -10.62 30.75 7.48
C ASN A 104 -12.07 30.97 7.94
N ILE A 105 -13.06 30.79 7.07
CA ILE A 105 -14.48 31.07 7.35
C ILE A 105 -15.40 29.87 7.05
N CYS A 106 -14.82 28.75 6.66
CA CYS A 106 -15.60 27.57 6.25
C CYS A 106 -16.22 26.85 7.47
N PRO A 107 -17.55 26.85 7.60
CA PRO A 107 -18.20 26.17 8.72
C PRO A 107 -18.10 24.66 8.68
N SER A 108 -17.73 24.08 7.51
CA SER A 108 -17.61 22.64 7.31
C SER A 108 -16.20 22.12 7.59
N GLN A 109 -15.19 22.97 7.73
CA GLN A 109 -13.79 22.55 7.93
C GLN A 109 -13.61 21.63 9.17
N PRO A 110 -14.20 21.93 10.34
CA PRO A 110 -14.09 21.05 11.52
C PRO A 110 -14.68 19.65 11.26
N ASN A 111 -15.78 19.58 10.50
CA ASN A 111 -16.42 18.31 10.16
C ASN A 111 -15.53 17.49 9.22
N TRP A 112 -14.93 18.12 8.20
CA TRP A 112 -14.01 17.45 7.29
C TRP A 112 -12.75 16.99 8.00
N ARG A 113 -12.23 17.74 8.95
CA ARG A 113 -11.09 17.32 9.78
C ARG A 113 -11.44 16.06 10.56
N ARG A 114 -12.59 16.01 11.23
CA ARG A 114 -13.06 14.83 11.96
C ARG A 114 -13.24 13.61 11.06
N ILE A 115 -13.80 13.77 9.86
CA ILE A 115 -13.98 12.69 8.89
C ILE A 115 -12.62 12.18 8.40
N ASN A 116 -11.69 13.08 8.09
CA ASN A 116 -10.35 12.75 7.67
C ASN A 116 -9.58 11.97 8.74
N ASP A 117 -9.66 12.41 9.98
CA ASP A 117 -9.01 11.72 11.12
C ASP A 117 -9.59 10.32 11.33
N ALA A 118 -10.91 10.15 11.18
CA ALA A 118 -11.55 8.84 11.24
C ALA A 118 -11.02 7.89 10.15
N LEU A 119 -10.86 8.38 8.91
CA LEU A 119 -10.29 7.61 7.82
C LEU A 119 -8.82 7.24 8.09
N ARG A 120 -8.01 8.22 8.53
CA ARG A 120 -6.61 7.97 8.87
C ARG A 120 -6.47 6.94 9.98
N ASN A 121 -7.26 7.05 11.03
CA ASN A 121 -7.26 6.10 12.15
C ASN A 121 -7.69 4.70 11.72
N ALA A 122 -8.67 4.59 10.82
CA ALA A 122 -9.09 3.30 10.27
C ALA A 122 -7.95 2.62 9.48
N LEU A 123 -7.22 3.38 8.67
CA LEU A 123 -6.08 2.85 7.90
C LEU A 123 -4.85 2.59 8.80
N ASP A 124 -4.68 3.36 9.87
CA ASP A 124 -3.62 3.14 10.85
C ASP A 124 -3.87 1.91 11.72
N GLY A 125 -5.14 1.58 11.94
CA GLY A 125 -5.56 0.38 12.65
C GLY A 125 -5.34 -0.93 11.88
N VAL A 126 -4.98 -0.88 10.59
CA VAL A 126 -4.71 -2.07 9.77
C VAL A 126 -3.21 -2.23 9.58
N SER A 127 -2.64 -3.30 10.13
CA SER A 127 -1.22 -3.60 10.02
C SER A 127 -0.86 -4.30 8.70
N LEU A 128 0.40 -4.14 8.29
CA LEU A 128 0.95 -4.86 7.14
C LEU A 128 0.86 -6.38 7.33
N SER A 129 1.01 -6.88 8.55
CA SER A 129 0.91 -8.31 8.84
C SER A 129 -0.50 -8.86 8.55
N GLU A 130 -1.55 -8.10 8.82
CA GLU A 130 -2.94 -8.52 8.56
C GLU A 130 -3.23 -8.64 7.07
N ILE A 131 -2.74 -7.70 6.26
CA ILE A 131 -2.99 -7.70 4.81
C ILE A 131 -2.04 -8.61 4.02
N SER A 132 -0.94 -9.05 4.62
CA SER A 132 0.01 -9.98 3.99
C SER A 132 -0.32 -11.45 4.16
N MET A 133 -1.28 -11.78 5.03
CA MET A 133 -1.79 -13.14 5.15
C MET A 133 -2.44 -13.58 3.83
N PRO A 134 -2.20 -14.85 3.36
CA PRO A 134 -2.94 -15.37 2.23
C PRO A 134 -4.43 -15.31 2.59
N VAL A 135 -5.19 -14.53 1.84
CA VAL A 135 -6.66 -14.64 1.90
C VAL A 135 -6.96 -16.08 1.45
N ALA A 136 -7.53 -16.87 2.32
CA ALA A 136 -8.07 -18.17 1.94
C ALA A 136 -9.22 -17.89 0.95
N VAL A 137 -8.89 -17.85 -0.34
CA VAL A 137 -9.89 -17.75 -1.39
C VAL A 137 -10.60 -19.10 -1.38
N ASN A 138 -11.78 -19.13 -0.76
CA ASN A 138 -12.64 -20.29 -0.83
C ASN A 138 -13.21 -20.38 -2.27
N LEU A 139 -12.47 -21.08 -3.15
CA LEU A 139 -12.87 -21.32 -4.55
C LEU A 139 -13.93 -22.44 -4.65
N GLY A 140 -14.65 -22.74 -3.58
CA GLY A 140 -15.58 -23.84 -3.47
C GLY A 140 -16.66 -24.00 -4.57
N PRO A 141 -17.13 -22.96 -5.27
CA PRO A 141 -18.08 -23.14 -6.38
C PRO A 141 -17.46 -23.29 -7.78
N LEU A 142 -16.20 -22.87 -7.98
CA LEU A 142 -15.62 -22.85 -9.34
C LEU A 142 -14.98 -24.17 -9.79
N ALA A 143 -14.68 -25.05 -8.85
CA ALA A 143 -14.12 -26.37 -9.18
C ALA A 143 -15.15 -27.36 -9.77
N SER A 144 -16.46 -27.09 -9.63
CA SER A 144 -17.53 -27.94 -10.18
C SER A 144 -17.90 -27.60 -11.62
N PHE A 145 -17.41 -26.49 -12.18
CA PHE A 145 -17.79 -26.08 -13.54
C PHE A 145 -16.98 -26.76 -14.67
N GLN A 146 -15.89 -27.44 -14.34
CA GLN A 146 -15.02 -28.10 -15.34
C GLN A 146 -15.33 -29.59 -15.54
N ALA A 147 -16.16 -30.19 -14.71
CA ALA A 147 -16.48 -31.64 -14.82
C ALA A 147 -17.63 -31.96 -15.79
N ASP A 148 -18.43 -30.97 -16.22
CA ASP A 148 -19.66 -31.19 -17.00
C ASP A 148 -19.49 -30.99 -18.52
N MET A 149 -18.29 -30.69 -19.00
CA MET A 149 -18.03 -30.54 -20.44
C MET A 149 -17.37 -31.74 -21.12
N SER A 150 -17.09 -32.82 -20.39
CA SER A 150 -16.43 -34.04 -20.94
C SER A 150 -17.39 -35.18 -21.29
N ASP A 151 -18.69 -35.04 -21.04
CA ASP A 151 -19.66 -36.13 -21.26
C ASP A 151 -20.72 -35.81 -22.32
N ARG A 152 -20.34 -35.04 -23.34
CA ARG A 152 -21.13 -34.86 -24.57
C ARG A 152 -20.26 -34.99 -25.81
N THR A 153 -19.90 -36.25 -26.11
CA THR A 153 -19.50 -36.64 -27.46
C THR A 153 -20.11 -37.99 -27.76
#